data_71666b0a37e7fe92a31f2deddb9b7d3c
#
_entry.id   71666b0a37e7fe92a31f2deddb9b7d3c
#
_cell.length_a   1.000
_cell.length_b   1.000
_cell.length_c   1.000
_cell.angle_alpha   90.00
_cell.angle_beta   90.00
_cell.angle_gamma   90.00
#
_symmetry.space_group_name_H-M   'P 1'
#
loop_
_entity.id
_entity.type
_entity.pdbx_description
1 polymer ?
#
loop_
_entity_poly.entity_id
_entity_poly.type
_entity_poly.pdbx_seq_one_letter_code
_entity_poly.pdbx_strand_id
1 'polypeptide(L)'
;MNTFTPQSSYSYEEIIECGKGNLFGKGNAQLPAPPMLMFDRITNVNKDGGVHGKGEITAELDINADLWFFKCHFLGDPIMPGCLGLDALWQMLGFYLGWLGYPGKGRASVSYTHLRAHETHEN
;
A
#
# COMPACT_ATOMS: atom_id res chain seq x y z
N MET A 1 20.06 13.75 6.03
CA MET A 1 20.36 13.00 4.82
C MET A 1 19.71 11.64 4.88
N ASN A 2 19.14 11.22 3.78
CA ASN A 2 18.49 9.92 3.73
C ASN A 2 19.53 8.83 3.54
N THR A 3 19.54 7.85 4.44
CA THR A 3 20.47 6.72 4.37
C THR A 3 19.80 5.45 3.86
N PHE A 4 18.65 5.58 3.21
CA PHE A 4 17.93 4.44 2.70
C PHE A 4 18.75 3.66 1.67
N THR A 5 18.85 2.36 1.88
CA THR A 5 19.49 1.45 0.94
C THR A 5 18.41 0.53 0.38
N PRO A 6 18.14 0.58 -0.92
CA PRO A 6 17.09 -0.25 -1.51
C PRO A 6 17.32 -1.74 -1.31
N GLN A 7 16.28 -2.45 -0.95
CA GLN A 7 16.27 -3.91 -0.86
C GLN A 7 15.26 -4.45 -1.87
N SER A 8 15.36 -5.72 -2.20
CA SER A 8 14.43 -6.33 -3.12
C SER A 8 13.20 -6.92 -2.43
N SER A 9 13.21 -7.00 -1.12
CA SER A 9 12.09 -7.50 -0.34
C SER A 9 12.06 -6.82 1.02
N TYR A 10 10.89 -6.81 1.65
CA TYR A 10 10.69 -6.15 2.94
C TYR A 10 9.79 -6.99 3.82
N SER A 11 10.23 -7.19 5.07
CA SER A 11 9.47 -7.92 6.07
C SER A 11 8.34 -7.04 6.62
N TYR A 12 7.46 -7.67 7.39
CA TYR A 12 6.39 -6.94 8.07
C TYR A 12 6.94 -5.82 8.96
N GLU A 13 7.99 -6.13 9.71
CA GLU A 13 8.60 -5.14 10.62
C GLU A 13 9.14 -3.94 9.84
N GLU A 14 9.75 -4.19 8.69
CA GLU A 14 10.28 -3.09 7.86
C GLU A 14 9.15 -2.26 7.28
N ILE A 15 8.04 -2.88 6.91
CA ILE A 15 6.87 -2.17 6.42
C ILE A 15 6.27 -1.31 7.52
N ILE A 16 6.22 -1.81 8.74
CA ILE A 16 5.74 -1.03 9.88
C ILE A 16 6.65 0.19 10.11
N GLU A 17 7.97 0.02 9.95
CA GLU A 17 8.90 1.15 10.07
C GLU A 17 8.63 2.19 8.97
N CYS A 18 8.25 1.75 7.78
CA CYS A 18 7.83 2.69 6.74
C CYS A 18 6.60 3.47 7.20
N GLY A 19 5.67 2.81 7.86
CA GLY A 19 4.49 3.45 8.41
C GLY A 19 4.79 4.50 9.46
N LYS A 20 5.90 4.35 10.15
CA LYS A 20 6.36 5.32 11.16
C LYS A 20 7.15 6.47 10.54
N GLY A 21 7.42 6.41 9.24
CA GLY A 21 8.22 7.42 8.56
C GLY A 21 9.71 7.19 8.64
N ASN A 22 10.13 6.00 9.10
CA ASN A 22 11.54 5.73 9.34
C ASN A 22 12.27 5.09 8.16
N LEU A 23 11.55 4.51 7.20
CA LEU A 23 12.21 3.80 6.11
C LEU A 23 12.76 4.74 5.04
N PHE A 24 11.94 5.66 4.55
CA PHE A 24 12.34 6.58 3.48
C PHE A 24 12.73 7.95 4.02
N GLY A 25 12.60 8.15 5.30
CA GLY A 25 12.93 9.42 5.94
C GLY A 25 11.73 10.33 6.11
N LYS A 26 11.85 11.23 7.06
CA LYS A 26 10.78 12.15 7.40
C LYS A 26 10.43 13.04 6.21
N GLY A 27 9.13 13.17 5.95
CA GLY A 27 8.66 14.00 4.84
C GLY A 27 8.60 13.28 3.51
N ASN A 28 9.01 12.01 3.47
CA ASN A 28 8.95 11.19 2.27
C ASN A 28 7.81 10.17 2.37
N ALA A 29 7.71 9.29 1.38
CA ALA A 29 6.62 8.32 1.29
C ALA A 29 6.49 7.52 2.58
N GLN A 30 5.25 7.26 2.97
CA GLN A 30 4.93 6.64 4.24
C GLN A 30 3.68 5.79 4.05
N LEU A 31 3.78 4.51 4.42
CA LEU A 31 2.63 3.63 4.38
C LEU A 31 1.68 3.93 5.54
N PRO A 32 0.40 3.62 5.38
CA PRO A 32 -0.50 3.71 6.54
C PRO A 32 -0.17 2.62 7.54
N ALA A 33 -0.51 2.86 8.80
CA ALA A 33 -0.36 1.87 9.85
C ALA A 33 -1.58 0.93 9.84
N PRO A 34 -1.45 -0.26 10.44
CA PRO A 34 -2.63 -1.10 10.64
C PRO A 34 -3.71 -0.33 11.44
N PRO A 35 -4.99 -0.52 11.18
CA PRO A 35 -5.53 -1.55 10.28
C PRO A 35 -5.68 -1.13 8.82
N MET A 36 -5.29 0.07 8.42
CA MET A 36 -5.39 0.51 7.02
C MET A 36 -4.32 -0.10 6.12
N LEU A 37 -3.21 -0.53 6.66
CA LEU A 37 -2.16 -1.19 5.89
C LEU A 37 -2.72 -2.47 5.27
N MET A 38 -2.60 -2.60 3.95
CA MET A 38 -3.27 -3.65 3.20
C MET A 38 -2.34 -4.74 2.68
N PHE A 39 -1.14 -4.85 3.20
CA PHE A 39 -0.27 -6.01 2.91
C PHE A 39 0.69 -6.22 4.07
N ASP A 40 1.18 -7.46 4.17
CA ASP A 40 2.04 -7.85 5.28
C ASP A 40 3.52 -7.82 4.93
N ARG A 41 3.83 -7.98 3.66
CA ARG A 41 5.23 -7.99 3.21
C ARG A 41 5.32 -7.68 1.74
N ILE A 42 6.50 -7.23 1.34
CA ILE A 42 6.83 -7.05 -0.07
C ILE A 42 7.82 -8.14 -0.42
N THR A 43 7.42 -9.03 -1.32
CA THR A 43 8.24 -10.19 -1.69
C THR A 43 9.24 -9.86 -2.78
N ASN A 44 8.94 -8.86 -3.59
CA ASN A 44 9.85 -8.46 -4.66
C ASN A 44 9.58 -7.03 -5.08
N VAL A 45 10.63 -6.26 -5.23
CA VAL A 45 10.58 -4.93 -5.81
C VAL A 45 11.87 -4.70 -6.58
N ASN A 46 11.76 -4.25 -7.84
CA ASN A 46 12.91 -4.03 -8.70
C ASN A 46 12.61 -2.96 -9.76
N LYS A 47 13.63 -2.58 -10.50
CA LYS A 47 13.53 -1.53 -11.52
C LYS A 47 13.36 -2.05 -12.94
N ASP A 48 13.64 -3.33 -13.16
CA ASP A 48 13.76 -3.86 -14.52
C ASP A 48 12.81 -4.99 -14.83
N GLY A 49 12.08 -5.49 -13.84
CA GLY A 49 11.17 -6.61 -14.01
C GLY A 49 9.83 -6.19 -14.55
N GLY A 50 8.88 -7.13 -14.48
CA GLY A 50 7.53 -6.90 -14.92
C GLY A 50 7.34 -7.12 -16.40
N VAL A 51 6.08 -7.06 -16.82
CA VAL A 51 5.68 -7.35 -18.20
C VAL A 51 6.36 -6.42 -19.20
N HIS A 52 6.59 -5.18 -18.79
CA HIS A 52 7.18 -4.18 -19.67
C HIS A 52 8.67 -3.96 -19.42
N GLY A 53 9.28 -4.70 -18.49
CA GLY A 53 10.70 -4.56 -18.20
C GLY A 53 11.06 -3.22 -17.57
N LYS A 54 10.10 -2.54 -16.96
CA LYS A 54 10.31 -1.20 -16.38
C LYS A 54 10.19 -1.17 -14.87
N GLY A 55 10.03 -2.33 -14.26
CA GLY A 55 9.95 -2.46 -12.82
C GLY A 55 8.68 -3.12 -12.37
N GLU A 56 8.73 -3.68 -11.17
CA GLU A 56 7.55 -4.31 -10.57
C GLU A 56 7.66 -4.30 -9.07
N ILE A 57 6.52 -4.42 -8.42
CA ILE A 57 6.44 -4.63 -6.99
C ILE A 57 5.37 -5.68 -6.73
N THR A 58 5.69 -6.63 -5.86
CA THR A 58 4.79 -7.70 -5.46
C THR A 58 4.69 -7.73 -3.95
N ALA A 59 3.48 -7.75 -3.45
CA ALA A 59 3.22 -7.78 -2.01
C ALA A 59 2.21 -8.87 -1.70
N GLU A 60 2.15 -9.27 -0.44
CA GLU A 60 1.24 -10.31 0.03
C GLU A 60 0.52 -9.87 1.29
N LEU A 61 -0.75 -10.21 1.36
CA LEU A 61 -1.57 -10.05 2.55
C LEU A 61 -2.02 -11.44 3.00
N ASP A 62 -1.72 -11.80 4.24
CA ASP A 62 -2.20 -13.05 4.81
C ASP A 62 -3.67 -12.89 5.16
N ILE A 63 -4.51 -13.67 4.51
CA ILE A 63 -5.96 -13.60 4.75
C ILE A 63 -6.31 -14.57 5.86
N ASN A 64 -6.89 -14.06 6.93
CA ASN A 64 -7.38 -14.89 8.02
C ASN A 64 -8.72 -14.32 8.52
N ALA A 65 -9.46 -15.15 9.23
CA ALA A 65 -10.81 -14.81 9.66
C ALA A 65 -10.89 -13.64 10.65
N ASP A 66 -9.75 -13.30 11.25
CA ASP A 66 -9.71 -12.23 12.25
C ASP A 66 -9.48 -10.84 11.66
N LEU A 67 -9.27 -10.74 10.36
CA LEU A 67 -9.11 -9.44 9.73
C LEU A 67 -10.36 -8.60 9.96
N TRP A 68 -10.14 -7.32 10.30
CA TRP A 68 -11.19 -6.45 10.82
C TRP A 68 -12.42 -6.33 9.92
N PHE A 69 -12.21 -6.33 8.61
CA PHE A 69 -13.32 -6.11 7.68
C PHE A 69 -14.29 -7.30 7.62
N PHE A 70 -13.85 -8.50 7.99
CA PHE A 70 -14.73 -9.66 7.96
C PHE A 70 -15.82 -9.63 9.02
N LYS A 71 -15.65 -8.80 10.06
CA LYS A 71 -16.66 -8.69 11.11
C LYS A 71 -17.84 -7.82 10.69
N CYS A 72 -17.65 -6.98 9.70
CA CYS A 72 -18.67 -6.00 9.32
C CYS A 72 -19.06 -6.05 7.84
N HIS A 73 -18.32 -6.76 7.04
CA HIS A 73 -18.55 -6.81 5.60
C HIS A 73 -18.61 -8.27 5.15
N PHE A 74 -19.77 -8.92 5.32
CA PHE A 74 -20.99 -8.45 5.94
C PHE A 74 -21.28 -9.29 7.17
N LEU A 75 -22.23 -8.88 8.00
CA LEU A 75 -22.64 -9.67 9.15
C LEU A 75 -23.11 -11.05 8.68
N GLY A 76 -22.42 -12.10 9.18
CA GLY A 76 -22.75 -13.46 8.81
C GLY A 76 -22.30 -13.87 7.40
N ASP A 77 -21.63 -12.97 6.67
CA ASP A 77 -21.17 -13.26 5.31
C ASP A 77 -19.85 -12.53 5.07
N PRO A 78 -18.72 -13.11 5.54
CA PRO A 78 -17.44 -12.41 5.48
C PRO A 78 -16.87 -12.37 4.06
N ILE A 79 -16.80 -11.17 3.51
CA ILE A 79 -16.27 -10.91 2.18
C ILE A 79 -15.30 -9.74 2.29
N MET A 80 -14.13 -9.87 1.69
CA MET A 80 -13.19 -8.76 1.68
C MET A 80 -13.72 -7.65 0.77
N PRO A 81 -13.82 -6.40 1.27
CA PRO A 81 -14.24 -5.30 0.40
C PRO A 81 -13.28 -5.11 -0.76
N GLY A 82 -13.84 -5.06 -1.99
CA GLY A 82 -13.01 -4.90 -3.19
C GLY A 82 -12.22 -3.61 -3.21
N CYS A 83 -12.75 -2.56 -2.60
CA CYS A 83 -12.04 -1.28 -2.53
C CYS A 83 -10.73 -1.38 -1.73
N LEU A 84 -10.64 -2.32 -0.79
CA LEU A 84 -9.41 -2.50 -0.03
C LEU A 84 -8.30 -3.11 -0.88
N GLY A 85 -8.66 -3.97 -1.84
CA GLY A 85 -7.67 -4.46 -2.81
C GLY A 85 -7.13 -3.34 -3.67
N LEU A 86 -8.01 -2.45 -4.10
CA LEU A 86 -7.58 -1.29 -4.87
C LEU A 86 -6.70 -0.37 -4.01
N ASP A 87 -7.07 -0.17 -2.76
CA ASP A 87 -6.26 0.64 -1.86
C ASP A 87 -4.87 0.02 -1.65
N ALA A 88 -4.79 -1.30 -1.60
CA ALA A 88 -3.51 -2.00 -1.51
C ALA A 88 -2.60 -1.63 -2.69
N LEU A 89 -3.17 -1.56 -3.90
CA LEU A 89 -2.38 -1.17 -5.07
C LEU A 89 -1.88 0.26 -4.96
N TRP A 90 -2.69 1.17 -4.44
CA TRP A 90 -2.26 2.55 -4.21
C TRP A 90 -1.14 2.61 -3.17
N GLN A 91 -1.24 1.80 -2.13
CA GLN A 91 -0.20 1.72 -1.10
C GLN A 91 1.11 1.21 -1.69
N MET A 92 1.02 0.18 -2.52
CA MET A 92 2.20 -0.38 -3.19
C MET A 92 2.84 0.64 -4.13
N LEU A 93 2.02 1.39 -4.86
CA LEU A 93 2.54 2.43 -5.74
C LEU A 93 3.28 3.50 -4.96
N GLY A 94 2.69 3.97 -3.85
CA GLY A 94 3.35 4.95 -3.00
C GLY A 94 4.67 4.45 -2.45
N PHE A 95 4.69 3.20 -1.99
CA PHE A 95 5.92 2.58 -1.53
C PHE A 95 6.96 2.53 -2.64
N TYR A 96 6.56 2.13 -3.83
CA TYR A 96 7.47 1.99 -4.96
C TYR A 96 8.12 3.34 -5.31
N LEU A 97 7.36 4.41 -5.29
CA LEU A 97 7.91 5.73 -5.56
C LEU A 97 8.93 6.14 -4.52
N GLY A 98 8.67 5.84 -3.25
CA GLY A 98 9.65 6.07 -2.18
C GLY A 98 10.90 5.22 -2.37
N TRP A 99 10.71 3.97 -2.76
CA TRP A 99 11.81 3.04 -3.00
C TRP A 99 12.69 3.52 -4.16
N LEU A 100 12.08 4.11 -5.19
CA LEU A 100 12.83 4.69 -6.30
C LEU A 100 13.59 5.97 -5.93
N GLY A 101 13.30 6.52 -4.76
CA GLY A 101 13.99 7.70 -4.27
C GLY A 101 13.33 9.03 -4.57
N TYR A 102 12.09 9.01 -5.05
CA TYR A 102 11.37 10.26 -5.28
C TYR A 102 11.10 10.94 -3.94
N PRO A 103 11.41 12.24 -3.82
CA PRO A 103 11.18 12.96 -2.57
C PRO A 103 9.73 13.36 -2.42
N GLY A 104 9.35 13.69 -1.18
CA GLY A 104 8.01 14.16 -0.89
C GLY A 104 7.14 13.07 -0.31
N LYS A 105 6.00 13.47 0.23
CA LYS A 105 5.13 12.55 0.97
C LYS A 105 4.52 11.47 0.09
N GLY A 106 4.39 11.73 -1.21
CA GLY A 106 3.92 10.73 -2.15
C GLY A 106 2.57 10.14 -1.85
N ARG A 107 1.70 10.86 -1.18
CA ARG A 107 0.40 10.32 -0.81
C ARG A 107 -0.56 10.40 -1.97
N ALA A 108 -1.15 9.27 -2.30
CA ALA A 108 -2.19 9.23 -3.29
C ALA A 108 -3.40 9.94 -2.70
N SER A 109 -3.76 11.06 -3.31
CA SER A 109 -4.88 11.85 -2.85
C SER A 109 -5.94 11.85 -3.94
N VAL A 110 -7.06 11.18 -3.70
CA VAL A 110 -8.15 11.17 -4.65
C VAL A 110 -9.00 12.40 -4.41
N SER A 111 -9.31 13.09 -5.50
CA SER A 111 -10.14 14.29 -5.41
C SER A 111 -11.50 13.94 -4.82
N TYR A 112 -11.91 14.74 -3.83
CA TYR A 112 -13.21 14.58 -3.23
C TYR A 112 -14.33 14.68 -4.28
N THR A 113 -14.19 15.60 -5.20
CA THR A 113 -15.16 15.76 -6.28
C THR A 113 -15.24 14.49 -7.12
N HIS A 114 -14.11 13.87 -7.39
CA HIS A 114 -14.06 12.64 -8.17
C HIS A 114 -14.77 11.50 -7.43
N LEU A 115 -14.53 11.36 -6.14
CA LEU A 115 -15.18 10.33 -5.35
C LEU A 115 -16.70 10.50 -5.35
N ARG A 116 -17.17 11.73 -5.23
CA ARG A 116 -18.61 12.01 -5.24
C ARG A 116 -19.24 11.61 -6.55
N ALA A 117 -18.56 11.87 -7.65
CA ALA A 117 -19.06 11.47 -8.97
C ALA A 117 -19.20 9.96 -9.06
N HIS A 118 -18.23 9.23 -8.55
CA HIS A 118 -18.28 7.76 -8.52
C HIS A 118 -19.42 7.25 -7.67
N GLU A 119 -19.59 7.80 -6.49
CA GLU A 119 -20.67 7.40 -5.61
C GLU A 119 -22.02 7.60 -6.27
N THR A 120 -22.19 8.69 -6.97
CA THR A 120 -23.43 8.98 -7.65
C THR A 120 -23.73 7.95 -8.73
N HIS A 121 -22.71 7.49 -9.42
CA HIS A 121 -22.86 6.51 -10.49
C HIS A 121 -23.21 5.12 -9.99
N GLU A 122 -22.81 4.79 -8.80
CA GLU A 122 -23.02 3.45 -8.27
C GLU A 122 -24.44 3.23 -7.76
N ASN A 123 -25.20 4.27 -7.63
CA ASN A 123 -26.56 4.16 -7.08
C ASN A 123 -27.62 4.00 -8.20
#